data_0e53ffa5acb25c38e35a1ae3927a0ac7
#
_entry.id   0e53ffa5acb25c38e35a1ae3927a0ac7
#
_cell.length_a   1.000
_cell.length_b   1.000
_cell.length_c   1.000
_cell.angle_alpha   90.00
_cell.angle_beta   90.00
_cell.angle_gamma   90.00
#
_symmetry.space_group_name_H-M   'P 1'
#
loop_
_entity.id
_entity.type
_entity.pdbx_description
1 polymer ?
#
loop_
_entity_poly.entity_id
_entity_poly.type
_entity_poly.pdbx_seq_one_letter_code
_entity_poly.pdbx_strand_id
1 'polypeptide(L)'
;MLKLILGGSGSGKTTLLYHRIRTRAEAGQKSILLVPEQFTSSTEGRIYRELGDALSGMVESFSFTSLAEKILSAEGGSAVQTLSDAGRAVLVRRALEELQDNVRYYYRHRRSAAFCQMAAETIDCLLYTSPSPRDYAASR
;
A
#
# COMPACT_ATOMS: atom_id res chain seq x y z
N MET A 1 -15.50 -13.61 14.60
CA MET A 1 -16.31 -14.40 13.64
C MET A 1 -16.30 -13.69 12.29
N LEU A 2 -15.92 -14.38 11.21
CA LEU A 2 -15.96 -13.84 9.84
C LEU A 2 -17.41 -13.86 9.31
N LYS A 3 -17.84 -12.75 8.70
CA LYS A 3 -19.17 -12.65 8.05
C LYS A 3 -18.94 -12.24 6.58
N LEU A 4 -19.42 -13.05 5.65
CA LEU A 4 -19.37 -12.77 4.22
C LEU A 4 -20.72 -12.19 3.76
N ILE A 5 -20.66 -11.12 2.95
CA ILE A 5 -21.82 -10.50 2.30
C ILE A 5 -21.68 -10.76 0.81
N LEU A 6 -22.51 -11.66 0.29
CA LEU A 6 -22.50 -12.06 -1.12
C LEU A 6 -23.72 -11.48 -1.84
N GLY A 7 -23.53 -11.16 -3.14
CA GLY A 7 -24.60 -10.64 -4.00
C GLY A 7 -24.06 -10.02 -5.26
N GLY A 8 -24.87 -9.88 -6.30
CA GLY A 8 -24.53 -9.22 -7.56
C GLY A 8 -24.31 -7.72 -7.43
N SER A 9 -23.93 -7.06 -8.50
CA SER A 9 -23.85 -5.59 -8.54
C SER A 9 -25.22 -4.98 -8.24
N GLY A 10 -25.27 -3.87 -7.49
CA GLY A 10 -26.52 -3.19 -7.16
C GLY A 10 -27.38 -3.87 -6.06
N SER A 11 -26.98 -5.02 -5.50
CA SER A 11 -27.78 -5.76 -4.50
C SER A 11 -27.80 -5.15 -3.10
N GLY A 12 -27.32 -3.93 -2.91
CA GLY A 12 -27.36 -3.24 -1.63
C GLY A 12 -26.29 -3.65 -0.60
N LYS A 13 -25.26 -4.42 -1.00
CA LYS A 13 -24.18 -4.85 -0.09
C LYS A 13 -23.50 -3.70 0.64
N THR A 14 -23.21 -2.64 -0.09
CA THR A 14 -22.55 -1.46 0.47
C THR A 14 -23.48 -0.70 1.40
N THR A 15 -24.76 -0.59 1.08
CA THR A 15 -25.78 0.02 1.95
C THR A 15 -25.91 -0.77 3.27
N LEU A 16 -25.94 -2.10 3.19
CA LEU A 16 -25.95 -2.95 4.38
C LEU A 16 -24.70 -2.78 5.24
N LEU A 17 -23.52 -2.63 4.60
CA LEU A 17 -22.26 -2.39 5.31
C LEU A 17 -22.31 -1.08 6.09
N TYR A 18 -22.69 0.03 5.44
CA TYR A 18 -22.81 1.34 6.11
C TYR A 18 -23.87 1.36 7.20
N HIS A 19 -24.98 0.68 7.01
CA HIS A 19 -25.99 0.52 8.05
C HIS A 19 -25.41 -0.17 9.31
N ARG A 20 -24.66 -1.26 9.12
CA ARG A 20 -23.98 -1.94 10.24
C ARG A 20 -22.94 -1.07 10.92
N ILE A 21 -22.16 -0.32 10.14
CA ILE A 21 -21.17 0.63 10.66
C ILE A 21 -21.86 1.70 11.49
N ARG A 22 -22.98 2.27 11.02
CA ARG A 22 -23.76 3.26 11.75
C ARG A 22 -24.27 2.70 13.09
N THR A 23 -24.89 1.53 13.08
CA THR A 23 -25.38 0.88 14.32
C THR A 23 -24.26 0.69 15.34
N ARG A 24 -23.05 0.33 14.89
CA ARG A 24 -21.90 0.20 15.78
C ARG A 24 -21.43 1.55 16.31
N ALA A 25 -21.37 2.56 15.46
CA ALA A 25 -20.97 3.91 15.84
C ALA A 25 -21.96 4.52 16.86
N GLU A 26 -23.27 4.32 16.69
CA GLU A 26 -24.30 4.71 17.64
C GLU A 26 -24.17 3.99 19.00
N ALA A 27 -23.63 2.77 18.99
CA ALA A 27 -23.27 2.03 20.21
C ALA A 27 -21.89 2.41 20.79
N GLY A 28 -21.24 3.47 20.30
CA GLY A 28 -19.93 3.93 20.75
C GLY A 28 -18.75 3.03 20.32
N GLN A 29 -18.96 2.14 19.36
CA GLN A 29 -17.93 1.21 18.90
C GLN A 29 -17.21 1.75 17.67
N LYS A 30 -15.90 1.87 17.75
CA LYS A 30 -15.06 2.21 16.59
C LYS A 30 -15.03 1.10 15.55
N SER A 31 -14.91 1.48 14.30
CA SER A 31 -14.82 0.56 13.16
C SER A 31 -13.69 0.98 12.22
N ILE A 32 -12.98 0.00 11.67
CA ILE A 32 -12.00 0.20 10.62
C ILE A 32 -12.60 -0.33 9.32
N LEU A 33 -12.56 0.49 8.28
CA LEU A 33 -13.01 0.13 6.94
C LEU A 33 -11.79 0.02 6.02
N LEU A 34 -11.50 -1.21 5.57
CA LEU A 34 -10.43 -1.46 4.59
C LEU A 34 -10.97 -1.35 3.18
N VAL A 35 -10.33 -0.54 2.37
CA VAL A 35 -10.70 -0.29 0.97
C VAL A 35 -9.46 -0.33 0.07
N PRO A 36 -9.62 -0.63 -1.23
CA PRO A 36 -8.53 -0.44 -2.18
C PRO A 36 -8.05 1.01 -2.20
N GLU A 37 -6.74 1.21 -2.42
CA GLU A 37 -6.06 2.52 -2.34
C GLU A 37 -6.77 3.62 -3.13
N GLN A 38 -7.19 3.31 -4.34
CA GLN A 38 -7.88 4.23 -5.24
C GLN A 38 -9.24 4.73 -4.72
N PHE A 39 -9.82 4.07 -3.72
CA PHE A 39 -11.14 4.43 -3.18
C PHE A 39 -11.07 5.12 -1.81
N THR A 40 -9.90 5.33 -1.23
CA THR A 40 -9.75 5.89 0.12
C THR A 40 -10.46 7.24 0.26
N SER A 41 -10.12 8.23 -0.59
CA SER A 41 -10.71 9.57 -0.52
C SER A 41 -12.23 9.57 -0.80
N SER A 42 -12.69 8.77 -1.76
CA SER A 42 -14.13 8.65 -2.05
C SER A 42 -14.90 7.99 -0.91
N THR A 43 -14.26 7.08 -0.19
CA THR A 43 -14.82 6.39 0.97
C THR A 43 -14.95 7.32 2.16
N GLU A 44 -13.98 8.18 2.42
CA GLU A 44 -14.04 9.19 3.48
C GLU A 44 -15.22 10.15 3.27
N GLY A 45 -15.36 10.67 2.05
CA GLY A 45 -16.51 11.50 1.71
C GLY A 45 -17.85 10.77 1.83
N ARG A 46 -17.87 9.45 1.63
CA ARG A 46 -19.07 8.64 1.80
C ARG A 46 -19.37 8.35 3.28
N ILE A 47 -18.36 8.05 4.09
CA ILE A 47 -18.50 7.91 5.55
C ILE A 47 -19.17 9.16 6.12
N TYR A 48 -18.67 10.34 5.75
CA TYR A 48 -19.21 11.60 6.20
C TYR A 48 -20.68 11.80 5.80
N ARG A 49 -21.03 11.52 4.55
CA ARG A 49 -22.41 11.64 4.05
C ARG A 49 -23.40 10.65 4.70
N GLU A 50 -22.94 9.42 4.94
CA GLU A 50 -23.80 8.36 5.47
C GLU A 50 -23.95 8.44 6.99
N LEU A 51 -22.90 8.86 7.73
CA LEU A 51 -22.89 8.88 9.19
C LEU A 51 -23.10 10.27 9.79
N GLY A 52 -22.78 11.33 9.06
CA GLY A 52 -22.78 12.70 9.54
C GLY A 52 -21.61 13.05 10.45
N ASP A 53 -21.51 14.31 10.86
CA ASP A 53 -20.41 14.82 11.69
C ASP A 53 -20.22 14.05 13.01
N ALA A 54 -21.32 13.77 13.68
CA ALA A 54 -21.29 13.20 15.03
C ALA A 54 -20.72 11.77 15.09
N LEU A 55 -20.91 10.98 14.03
CA LEU A 55 -20.54 9.56 14.02
C LEU A 55 -19.37 9.25 13.08
N SER A 56 -18.99 10.16 12.18
CA SER A 56 -17.91 9.95 11.23
C SER A 56 -16.56 9.69 11.91
N GLY A 57 -16.29 10.33 13.05
CA GLY A 57 -15.10 10.11 13.86
C GLY A 57 -14.97 8.70 14.49
N MET A 58 -16.05 7.90 14.45
CA MET A 58 -16.03 6.51 14.93
C MET A 58 -15.58 5.51 13.87
N VAL A 59 -15.30 5.96 12.63
CA VAL A 59 -14.92 5.11 11.52
C VAL A 59 -13.67 5.65 10.86
N GLU A 60 -12.64 4.82 10.81
CA GLU A 60 -11.40 5.13 10.08
C GLU A 60 -11.33 4.29 8.82
N SER A 61 -11.03 4.92 7.68
CA SER A 61 -10.80 4.21 6.41
C SER A 61 -9.31 4.08 6.13
N PHE A 62 -8.89 2.89 5.75
CA PHE A 62 -7.51 2.59 5.39
C PHE A 62 -7.43 1.78 4.11
N SER A 63 -6.35 1.98 3.35
CA SER A 63 -5.85 0.96 2.44
C SER A 63 -5.00 -0.06 3.22
N PHE A 64 -4.64 -1.18 2.59
CA PHE A 64 -3.72 -2.13 3.22
C PHE A 64 -2.36 -1.50 3.52
N THR A 65 -1.86 -0.66 2.61
CA THR A 65 -0.59 0.05 2.78
C THR A 65 -0.65 1.02 3.97
N SER A 66 -1.65 1.89 4.01
CA SER A 66 -1.77 2.87 5.09
C SER A 66 -2.06 2.25 6.46
N LEU A 67 -2.79 1.12 6.49
CA LEU A 67 -2.98 0.36 7.73
C LEU A 67 -1.67 -0.27 8.21
N ALA A 68 -0.89 -0.85 7.30
CA ALA A 68 0.42 -1.42 7.64
C ALA A 68 1.37 -0.36 8.18
N GLU A 69 1.44 0.81 7.55
CA GLU A 69 2.22 1.95 8.02
C GLU A 69 1.80 2.41 9.41
N LYS A 70 0.49 2.51 9.66
CA LYS A 70 -0.04 2.88 10.98
C LYS A 70 0.36 1.88 12.05
N ILE A 71 0.25 0.58 11.77
CA ILE A 71 0.63 -0.49 12.71
C ILE A 71 2.14 -0.45 12.98
N LEU A 72 2.96 -0.39 11.93
CA LEU A 72 4.41 -0.34 12.09
C LEU A 72 4.86 0.90 12.87
N SER A 73 4.25 2.05 12.63
CA SER A 73 4.54 3.27 13.37
C SER A 73 4.14 3.17 14.84
N ALA A 74 3.04 2.51 15.17
CA ALA A 74 2.56 2.33 16.53
C ALA A 74 3.41 1.34 17.34
N GLU A 75 3.90 0.28 16.69
CA GLU A 75 4.71 -0.77 17.31
C GLU A 75 6.22 -0.42 17.37
N GLY A 76 6.58 0.83 17.04
CA GLY A 76 7.99 1.25 17.02
C GLY A 76 8.79 0.63 15.88
N GLY A 77 8.10 0.11 14.88
CA GLY A 77 8.70 -0.33 13.62
C GLY A 77 9.45 0.84 12.99
N SER A 78 10.70 0.59 12.65
CA SER A 78 11.64 1.54 12.11
C SER A 78 10.99 2.46 11.08
N ALA A 79 11.28 3.74 11.18
CA ALA A 79 11.09 4.72 10.10
C ALA A 79 12.03 4.40 8.92
N VAL A 80 11.90 3.21 8.36
CA VAL A 80 12.51 2.89 7.07
C VAL A 80 11.81 3.75 6.05
N GLN A 81 12.48 4.79 5.60
CA GLN A 81 11.98 5.61 4.52
C GLN A 81 11.82 4.72 3.28
N THR A 82 10.58 4.44 2.93
CA THR A 82 10.28 3.77 1.67
C THR A 82 10.55 4.73 0.52
N LEU A 83 11.33 4.28 -0.45
CA LEU A 83 11.61 5.05 -1.65
C LEU A 83 10.39 5.05 -2.57
N SER A 84 10.02 6.23 -3.05
CA SER A 84 9.06 6.36 -4.15
C SER A 84 9.66 5.80 -5.45
N ASP A 85 8.82 5.54 -6.45
CA ASP A 85 9.26 5.07 -7.77
C ASP A 85 10.30 6.01 -8.40
N ALA A 86 10.08 7.32 -8.26
CA ALA A 86 11.03 8.34 -8.69
C ALA A 86 12.36 8.24 -7.93
N GLY A 87 12.32 8.02 -6.62
CA GLY A 87 13.51 7.83 -5.79
C GLY A 87 14.31 6.60 -6.21
N ARG A 88 13.64 5.49 -6.51
CA ARG A 88 14.27 4.26 -7.02
C ARG A 88 14.98 4.50 -8.36
N ALA A 89 14.32 5.18 -9.30
CA ALA A 89 14.92 5.52 -10.59
C ALA A 89 16.17 6.41 -10.44
N VAL A 90 16.17 7.34 -9.48
CA VAL A 90 17.35 8.18 -9.17
C VAL A 90 18.49 7.34 -8.61
N LEU A 91 18.20 6.39 -7.70
CA LEU A 91 19.24 5.49 -7.18
C LEU A 91 19.83 4.59 -8.25
N VAL A 92 19.00 4.03 -9.15
CA VAL A 92 19.51 3.24 -10.30
C VAL A 92 20.42 4.09 -11.18
N ARG A 93 20.03 5.33 -11.47
CA ARG A 93 20.89 6.25 -12.21
C ARG A 93 22.25 6.46 -11.54
N ARG A 94 22.24 6.73 -10.23
CA ARG A 94 23.46 6.91 -9.45
C ARG A 94 24.33 5.66 -9.46
N ALA A 95 23.75 4.48 -9.26
CA ALA A 95 24.45 3.21 -9.33
C ALA A 95 25.10 3.00 -10.72
N LEU A 96 24.39 3.33 -11.81
CA LEU A 96 24.96 3.27 -13.16
C LEU A 96 26.13 4.25 -13.36
N GLU A 97 26.10 5.41 -12.72
CA GLU A 97 27.19 6.39 -12.75
C GLU A 97 28.42 5.91 -11.95
N GLU A 98 28.21 5.20 -10.84
CA GLU A 98 29.28 4.63 -10.02
C GLU A 98 29.90 3.36 -10.66
N LEU A 99 29.11 2.56 -11.36
CA LEU A 99 29.51 1.28 -11.96
C LEU A 99 29.98 1.39 -13.42
N GLN A 100 30.22 2.59 -13.93
CA GLN A 100 30.44 2.90 -15.34
C GLN A 100 31.31 1.88 -16.11
N ASP A 101 32.40 1.40 -15.52
CA ASP A 101 33.33 0.46 -16.15
C ASP A 101 32.82 -0.99 -16.21
N ASN A 102 31.93 -1.35 -15.28
CA ASN A 102 31.37 -2.69 -15.18
C ASN A 102 30.10 -2.85 -16.02
N VAL A 103 29.40 -1.77 -16.36
CA VAL A 103 28.09 -1.76 -17.02
C VAL A 103 28.16 -1.06 -18.38
N ARG A 104 29.10 -1.45 -19.23
CA ARG A 104 29.41 -0.77 -20.50
C ARG A 104 28.19 -0.57 -21.41
N TYR A 105 27.37 -1.59 -21.60
CA TYR A 105 26.24 -1.53 -22.52
C TYR A 105 25.11 -0.62 -22.01
N TYR A 106 24.84 -0.62 -20.72
CA TYR A 106 23.72 0.11 -20.11
C TYR A 106 24.11 1.53 -19.68
N TYR A 107 25.39 1.83 -19.53
CA TYR A 107 25.88 3.15 -19.15
C TYR A 107 25.40 4.28 -20.08
N ARG A 108 25.25 3.98 -21.37
CA ARG A 108 24.71 4.92 -22.35
C ARG A 108 23.31 5.44 -22.00
N HIS A 109 22.50 4.59 -21.37
CA HIS A 109 21.09 4.85 -21.07
C HIS A 109 20.87 5.45 -19.68
N ARG A 110 21.92 5.68 -18.88
CA ARG A 110 21.83 6.22 -17.52
C ARG A 110 21.04 7.53 -17.38
N ARG A 111 20.95 8.33 -18.45
CA ARG A 111 20.18 9.58 -18.47
C ARG A 111 18.74 9.41 -18.92
N SER A 112 18.34 8.24 -19.35
CA SER A 112 16.98 7.93 -19.73
C SER A 112 16.16 7.57 -18.48
N ALA A 113 15.18 8.40 -18.14
CA ALA A 113 14.29 8.15 -17.00
C ALA A 113 13.52 6.83 -17.16
N ALA A 114 13.03 6.57 -18.38
CA ALA A 114 12.31 5.34 -18.70
C ALA A 114 13.19 4.09 -18.52
N PHE A 115 14.47 4.16 -18.93
CA PHE A 115 15.40 3.06 -18.71
C PHE A 115 15.69 2.84 -17.22
N CYS A 116 15.91 3.89 -16.45
CA CYS A 116 16.17 3.77 -15.01
C CYS A 116 14.95 3.20 -14.27
N GLN A 117 13.74 3.57 -14.67
CA GLN A 117 12.51 3.02 -14.12
C GLN A 117 12.36 1.53 -14.45
N MET A 118 12.50 1.15 -15.71
CA MET A 118 12.44 -0.25 -16.14
C MET A 118 13.50 -1.11 -15.43
N ALA A 119 14.72 -0.59 -15.27
CA ALA A 119 15.77 -1.29 -14.55
C ALA A 119 15.44 -1.45 -13.05
N ALA A 120 14.84 -0.44 -12.40
CA ALA A 120 14.37 -0.54 -11.04
C ALA A 120 13.29 -1.63 -10.87
N GLU A 121 12.31 -1.65 -11.75
CA GLU A 121 11.25 -2.67 -11.77
C GLU A 121 11.82 -4.09 -11.99
N THR A 122 12.82 -4.22 -12.86
CA THR A 122 13.50 -5.50 -13.11
C THR A 122 14.27 -5.97 -11.88
N ILE A 123 14.97 -5.08 -11.20
CA ILE A 123 15.71 -5.37 -9.96
C ILE A 123 14.73 -5.81 -8.87
N ASP A 124 13.62 -5.10 -8.69
CA ASP A 124 12.58 -5.45 -7.72
C ASP A 124 12.02 -6.86 -8.02
N CYS A 125 11.72 -7.15 -9.28
CA CYS A 125 11.25 -8.46 -9.69
C CYS A 125 12.28 -9.56 -9.37
N LEU A 126 13.55 -9.34 -9.65
CA LEU A 126 14.63 -10.29 -9.35
C LEU A 126 14.83 -10.50 -7.85
N LEU A 127 14.77 -9.44 -7.06
CA LEU A 127 14.89 -9.52 -5.60
C LEU A 127 13.70 -10.27 -4.98
N TYR A 128 12.50 -10.11 -5.53
CA TYR A 128 11.31 -10.79 -5.05
C TYR A 128 11.25 -12.27 -5.46
N THR A 129 11.77 -12.61 -6.63
CA THR A 129 11.74 -13.99 -7.16
C THR A 129 12.96 -14.82 -6.80
N SER A 130 14.09 -14.20 -6.47
CA SER A 130 15.30 -14.90 -6.04
C SER A 130 15.22 -15.18 -4.55
N PRO A 131 15.30 -16.46 -4.11
CA PRO A 131 15.38 -16.80 -2.70
C PRO A 131 16.61 -16.13 -2.08
N SER A 132 16.38 -15.39 -1.00
CA SER A 132 17.46 -14.74 -0.25
C SER A 132 18.45 -15.78 0.27
N PRO A 133 19.76 -15.49 0.35
CA PRO A 133 20.72 -16.37 1.04
C PRO A 133 20.32 -16.72 2.48
N ARG A 134 19.48 -15.90 3.12
CA ARG A 134 18.90 -16.19 4.44
C ARG A 134 17.85 -17.30 4.40
N ASP A 135 17.12 -17.46 3.30
CA ASP A 135 16.09 -18.49 3.16
C ASP A 135 16.73 -19.89 3.06
N TYR A 136 17.95 -20.00 2.51
CA TYR A 136 18.74 -21.23 2.53
C TYR A 136 19.34 -21.56 3.90
N ALA A 137 19.60 -20.58 4.74
CA ALA A 137 20.13 -20.81 6.09
C ALA A 137 19.05 -21.26 7.07
N ALA A 138 17.78 -20.94 6.85
CA ALA A 138 16.66 -21.33 7.69
C ALA A 138 16.11 -22.73 7.38
N SER A 139 16.56 -23.38 6.30
CA SER A 139 16.12 -24.72 5.86
C SER A 139 17.07 -25.85 6.23
N ARG A 140 18.03 -25.62 7.14
CA ARG A 140 18.93 -26.64 7.70
C ARG A 140 18.71 -26.87 9.18
#